data_c40de27d706a59486b8c95ec185dc648
#
_entry.id   c40de27d706a59486b8c95ec185dc648
#
_cell.length_a   1.000
_cell.length_b   1.000
_cell.length_c   1.000
_cell.angle_alpha   90.00
_cell.angle_beta   90.00
_cell.angle_gamma   90.00
#
_symmetry.space_group_name_H-M   'P 1'
#
loop_
_entity.id
_entity.type
_entity.pdbx_description
1 polymer ?
#
loop_
_entity_poly.entity_id
_entity_poly.type
_entity_poly.pdbx_seq_one_letter_code
_entity_poly.pdbx_strand_id
1 'polypeptide(L)'
;MTCLNACQVPSIPKKPTDIFMSDPSIFLKVTRKEALTPDVFMFDLAHPEGLSLPSFTPGAHITVKTPKGSHRQYSLCSSPSTTDRWQIAIKREALGRGGSLSMADDLLEGDLLEVLQCSNLFELHDAAPSHVFVAGGIGITPILSMIRHLLSQGKSNFQLYYCTRDALSTAFLEELNSPALVDRVQLHHDHGDLQQALDFWPIFEQPSASHVYCCGPQGLMDSVRDMTGHWPSENIHFESFGAPQTSLAQNTPFDIVLQSTGRRIHVGADVSILEALRSHGESVSSSCESGTCGSCRTGFISGEVEHRDWVLLEDERSQCMMICVSRALSQELVLDR
;
A
#
# COMPACT_ATOMS: atom_id res chain seq x y z
N MET A 1 36.62 6.83 -24.20
CA MET A 1 36.68 5.87 -23.07
C MET A 1 35.71 6.38 -22.02
N THR A 2 34.47 6.01 -22.14
CA THR A 2 33.38 6.46 -21.28
C THR A 2 32.89 5.24 -20.49
N CYS A 3 33.15 5.25 -19.21
CA CYS A 3 32.69 4.20 -18.29
C CYS A 3 31.17 4.28 -18.20
N LEU A 4 30.51 3.28 -18.78
CA LEU A 4 29.12 2.94 -18.47
C LEU A 4 29.09 2.46 -17.00
N ASN A 5 28.77 3.36 -16.08
CA ASN A 5 28.34 2.96 -14.76
C ASN A 5 26.94 2.34 -14.93
N ALA A 6 26.90 1.03 -15.02
CA ALA A 6 25.67 0.27 -14.83
C ALA A 6 25.01 0.76 -13.54
N CYS A 7 23.70 1.03 -13.59
CA CYS A 7 22.88 1.38 -12.44
C CYS A 7 23.06 0.26 -11.40
N GLN A 8 24.11 0.38 -10.57
CA GLN A 8 24.34 -0.54 -9.47
C GLN A 8 23.23 -0.27 -8.47
N VAL A 9 22.24 -1.14 -8.48
CA VAL A 9 21.22 -1.24 -7.44
C VAL A 9 22.00 -1.30 -6.11
N PRO A 10 21.91 -0.28 -5.24
CA PRO A 10 22.40 -0.46 -3.89
C PRO A 10 21.69 -1.68 -3.35
N SER A 11 22.42 -2.60 -2.77
CA SER A 11 21.89 -3.81 -2.17
C SER A 11 20.87 -3.39 -1.12
N ILE A 12 19.58 -3.38 -1.49
CA ILE A 12 18.47 -3.32 -0.55
C ILE A 12 18.73 -4.45 0.44
N PRO A 13 18.72 -4.17 1.76
CA PRO A 13 18.86 -5.24 2.73
C PRO A 13 17.81 -6.31 2.42
N LYS A 14 18.28 -7.47 1.98
CA LYS A 14 17.42 -8.63 1.74
C LYS A 14 16.76 -9.00 3.04
N LYS A 15 15.46 -8.74 3.15
CA LYS A 15 14.44 -9.60 3.75
C LYS A 15 13.06 -8.95 3.67
N PRO A 16 12.28 -9.17 2.60
CA PRO A 16 10.88 -9.48 2.85
C PRO A 16 10.85 -10.91 3.35
N THR A 17 10.22 -11.17 4.44
CA THR A 17 9.77 -12.51 4.82
C THR A 17 8.62 -12.87 3.88
N ASP A 18 8.95 -13.33 2.67
CA ASP A 18 7.98 -13.97 1.77
C ASP A 18 7.58 -15.29 2.42
N ILE A 19 6.41 -15.32 3.02
CA ILE A 19 5.89 -16.47 3.78
C ILE A 19 5.53 -17.65 2.85
N PHE A 20 5.47 -17.42 1.52
CA PHE A 20 5.10 -18.41 0.51
C PHE A 20 6.11 -18.51 -0.65
N MET A 21 7.41 -18.61 -0.37
CA MET A 21 8.42 -18.73 -1.43
C MET A 21 8.47 -20.12 -2.14
N SER A 22 7.64 -21.09 -1.78
CA SER A 22 7.71 -22.44 -2.36
C SER A 22 6.37 -23.14 -2.59
N ASP A 23 5.22 -22.57 -2.21
CA ASP A 23 3.94 -23.25 -2.33
C ASP A 23 2.94 -22.52 -3.23
N PRO A 24 2.04 -23.27 -3.90
CA PRO A 24 0.95 -22.73 -4.66
C PRO A 24 0.03 -21.90 -3.76
N SER A 25 -0.75 -21.00 -4.37
CA SER A 25 -1.78 -20.20 -3.70
C SER A 25 -2.59 -21.04 -2.69
N ILE A 26 -3.01 -20.40 -1.58
CA ILE A 26 -3.90 -21.03 -0.60
C ILE A 26 -5.33 -20.53 -0.80
N PHE A 27 -6.30 -21.41 -0.53
CA PHE A 27 -7.71 -21.04 -0.53
C PHE A 27 -8.18 -20.85 0.90
N LEU A 28 -8.71 -19.65 1.21
CA LEU A 28 -9.29 -19.33 2.50
C LEU A 28 -10.80 -19.17 2.36
N LYS A 29 -11.53 -19.69 3.35
CA LYS A 29 -12.97 -19.55 3.41
C LYS A 29 -13.34 -18.22 4.05
N VAL A 30 -14.26 -17.49 3.43
CA VAL A 30 -14.90 -16.32 4.05
C VAL A 30 -15.84 -16.82 5.13
N THR A 31 -15.51 -16.60 6.39
CA THR A 31 -16.30 -17.04 7.54
C THR A 31 -17.24 -15.95 8.06
N ARG A 32 -16.93 -14.68 7.75
CA ARG A 32 -17.74 -13.52 8.12
C ARG A 32 -17.56 -12.42 7.09
N LYS A 33 -18.63 -11.73 6.77
CA LYS A 33 -18.65 -10.48 6.00
C LYS A 33 -19.47 -9.45 6.77
N GLU A 34 -18.87 -8.33 7.12
CA GLU A 34 -19.50 -7.29 7.94
C GLU A 34 -19.33 -5.92 7.30
N ALA A 35 -20.40 -5.15 7.23
CA ALA A 35 -20.33 -3.74 6.84
C ALA A 35 -19.91 -2.90 8.05
N LEU A 36 -18.69 -2.33 8.00
CA LEU A 36 -18.20 -1.40 9.01
C LEU A 36 -18.69 0.03 8.78
N THR A 37 -18.88 0.38 7.51
CA THR A 37 -19.47 1.64 7.04
C THR A 37 -20.31 1.33 5.79
N PRO A 38 -21.06 2.30 5.22
CA PRO A 38 -21.78 2.07 3.98
C PRO A 38 -20.92 1.61 2.79
N ASP A 39 -19.61 1.90 2.80
CA ASP A 39 -18.69 1.60 1.74
C ASP A 39 -17.46 0.76 2.16
N VAL A 40 -17.35 0.36 3.43
CA VAL A 40 -16.25 -0.48 3.93
C VAL A 40 -16.78 -1.78 4.48
N PHE A 41 -16.27 -2.89 3.94
CA PHE A 41 -16.64 -4.25 4.32
C PHE A 41 -15.43 -5.00 4.90
N MET A 42 -15.60 -5.59 6.08
CA MET A 42 -14.61 -6.48 6.70
C MET A 42 -14.92 -7.93 6.35
N PHE A 43 -13.87 -8.71 6.11
CA PHE A 43 -13.94 -10.14 5.85
C PHE A 43 -13.03 -10.90 6.80
N ASP A 44 -13.58 -11.92 7.47
CA ASP A 44 -12.81 -12.91 8.20
C ASP A 44 -12.51 -14.09 7.25
N LEU A 45 -11.23 -14.43 7.14
CA LEU A 45 -10.71 -15.47 6.27
C LEU A 45 -10.07 -16.56 7.11
N ALA A 46 -10.55 -17.79 7.03
CA ALA A 46 -10.04 -18.94 7.78
C ALA A 46 -9.69 -20.12 6.85
N HIS A 47 -8.85 -21.02 7.34
CA HIS A 47 -8.56 -22.25 6.58
C HIS A 47 -9.85 -23.10 6.50
N PRO A 48 -10.23 -23.64 5.32
CA PRO A 48 -11.49 -24.38 5.16
C PRO A 48 -11.58 -25.63 6.04
N GLU A 49 -10.45 -26.21 6.40
CA GLU A 49 -10.35 -27.39 7.29
C GLU A 49 -10.07 -27.01 8.75
N GLY A 50 -10.09 -25.73 9.12
CA GLY A 50 -9.84 -25.24 10.48
C GLY A 50 -8.38 -25.32 10.93
N LEU A 51 -7.42 -25.42 9.99
CA LEU A 51 -6.00 -25.38 10.30
C LEU A 51 -5.55 -23.95 10.64
N SER A 52 -4.48 -23.84 11.42
CA SER A 52 -3.86 -22.55 11.70
C SER A 52 -3.29 -21.93 10.42
N LEU A 53 -3.51 -20.62 10.27
CA LEU A 53 -2.94 -19.85 9.18
C LEU A 53 -1.47 -19.52 9.45
N PRO A 54 -0.67 -19.28 8.40
CA PRO A 54 0.70 -18.81 8.55
C PRO A 54 0.76 -17.52 9.38
N SER A 55 1.82 -17.39 10.18
CA SER A 55 2.10 -16.14 10.89
C SER A 55 2.48 -15.03 9.89
N PHE A 56 2.17 -13.79 10.24
CA PHE A 56 2.58 -12.61 9.47
C PHE A 56 3.13 -11.54 10.42
N THR A 57 3.79 -10.52 9.89
CA THR A 57 4.27 -9.37 10.67
C THR A 57 3.29 -8.18 10.54
N PRO A 58 3.15 -7.32 11.58
CA PRO A 58 2.24 -6.16 11.53
C PRO A 58 2.55 -5.25 10.33
N GLY A 59 1.53 -4.83 9.59
CA GLY A 59 1.66 -4.07 8.34
C GLY A 59 1.66 -4.93 7.09
N ALA A 60 1.60 -6.27 7.21
CA ALA A 60 1.53 -7.17 6.06
C ALA A 60 0.22 -7.03 5.27
N HIS A 61 0.31 -7.34 3.98
CA HIS A 61 -0.82 -7.43 3.08
C HIS A 61 -0.85 -8.79 2.35
N ILE A 62 -2.02 -9.17 1.88
CA ILE A 62 -2.21 -10.34 1.02
C ILE A 62 -2.59 -9.91 -0.40
N THR A 63 -2.05 -10.64 -1.37
CA THR A 63 -2.50 -10.56 -2.76
C THR A 63 -3.55 -11.63 -2.99
N VAL A 64 -4.74 -11.23 -3.42
CA VAL A 64 -5.85 -12.14 -3.67
C VAL A 64 -6.28 -12.08 -5.13
N LYS A 65 -6.86 -13.18 -5.62
CA LYS A 65 -7.60 -13.18 -6.87
C LYS A 65 -9.05 -12.88 -6.59
N THR A 66 -9.53 -11.73 -7.09
CA THR A 66 -10.92 -11.31 -6.90
C THR A 66 -11.90 -12.25 -7.62
N PRO A 67 -13.20 -12.28 -7.27
CA PRO A 67 -14.20 -13.10 -7.98
C PRO A 67 -14.22 -12.86 -9.51
N LYS A 68 -13.91 -11.66 -9.98
CA LYS A 68 -13.77 -11.32 -11.41
C LYS A 68 -12.40 -11.59 -12.01
N GLY A 69 -11.50 -12.27 -11.26
CA GLY A 69 -10.22 -12.76 -11.74
C GLY A 69 -9.06 -11.75 -11.71
N SER A 70 -9.28 -10.51 -11.27
CA SER A 70 -8.18 -9.54 -11.11
C SER A 70 -7.42 -9.76 -9.80
N HIS A 71 -6.13 -9.47 -9.78
CA HIS A 71 -5.31 -9.53 -8.57
C HIS A 71 -5.39 -8.19 -7.84
N ARG A 72 -5.58 -8.24 -6.51
CA ARG A 72 -5.61 -7.06 -5.64
C ARG A 72 -4.92 -7.34 -4.32
N GLN A 73 -4.33 -6.29 -3.76
CA GLN A 73 -3.67 -6.34 -2.46
C GLN A 73 -4.56 -5.71 -1.41
N TYR A 74 -4.61 -6.34 -0.24
CA TYR A 74 -5.35 -5.86 0.93
C TYR A 74 -4.52 -6.09 2.18
N SER A 75 -4.34 -5.04 2.97
CA SER A 75 -3.62 -5.12 4.23
C SER A 75 -4.38 -5.99 5.23
N LEU A 76 -3.66 -6.85 5.93
CA LEU A 76 -4.18 -7.58 7.06
C LEU A 76 -4.41 -6.60 8.21
N CYS A 77 -5.63 -6.58 8.76
CA CYS A 77 -5.97 -5.75 9.91
C CYS A 77 -6.10 -6.56 11.20
N SER A 78 -6.09 -7.92 11.14
CA SER A 78 -6.05 -8.77 12.35
C SER A 78 -4.75 -8.60 13.14
N SER A 79 -4.77 -9.03 14.39
CA SER A 79 -3.54 -9.19 15.17
C SER A 79 -2.70 -10.33 14.59
N PRO A 80 -1.37 -10.16 14.40
CA PRO A 80 -0.48 -11.25 14.00
C PRO A 80 -0.47 -12.45 14.98
N SER A 81 -0.88 -12.23 16.24
CA SER A 81 -1.02 -13.30 17.23
C SER A 81 -2.25 -14.19 17.02
N THR A 82 -3.20 -13.75 16.16
CA THR A 82 -4.40 -14.51 15.82
C THR A 82 -4.09 -15.47 14.68
N THR A 83 -4.07 -16.78 14.94
CA THR A 83 -3.65 -17.80 13.97
C THR A 83 -4.80 -18.59 13.36
N ASP A 84 -6.01 -18.45 13.88
CA ASP A 84 -7.21 -19.16 13.41
C ASP A 84 -7.88 -18.44 12.23
N ARG A 85 -7.63 -17.14 12.06
CA ARG A 85 -8.17 -16.34 10.96
C ARG A 85 -7.31 -15.14 10.62
N TRP A 86 -7.40 -14.69 9.38
CA TRP A 86 -6.97 -13.37 8.93
C TRP A 86 -8.17 -12.45 8.74
N GLN A 87 -7.97 -11.14 8.91
CA GLN A 87 -8.98 -10.13 8.63
C GLN A 87 -8.45 -9.13 7.60
N ILE A 88 -9.27 -8.80 6.63
CA ILE A 88 -9.07 -7.69 5.69
C ILE A 88 -10.29 -6.79 5.70
N ALA A 89 -10.10 -5.49 5.48
CA ALA A 89 -11.22 -4.59 5.23
C ALA A 89 -11.02 -3.88 3.90
N ILE A 90 -12.10 -3.76 3.14
CA ILE A 90 -12.09 -3.33 1.74
C ILE A 90 -13.06 -2.17 1.58
N LYS A 91 -12.56 -1.06 1.07
CA LYS A 91 -13.39 0.05 0.66
C LYS A 91 -13.90 -0.18 -0.77
N ARG A 92 -15.20 -0.13 -0.93
CA ARG A 92 -15.92 -0.28 -2.20
C ARG A 92 -15.78 0.99 -3.03
N GLU A 93 -14.84 1.02 -3.97
CA GLU A 93 -14.56 2.19 -4.83
C GLU A 93 -15.32 2.06 -6.15
N ALA A 94 -16.37 2.87 -6.32
CA ALA A 94 -17.22 2.82 -7.51
C ALA A 94 -16.50 3.28 -8.79
N LEU A 95 -15.58 4.23 -8.66
CA LEU A 95 -14.80 4.79 -9.78
C LEU A 95 -13.45 4.08 -9.99
N GLY A 96 -13.19 2.99 -9.27
CA GLY A 96 -11.96 2.21 -9.38
C GLY A 96 -11.97 1.24 -10.56
N ARG A 97 -10.89 0.42 -10.65
CA ARG A 97 -10.71 -0.62 -11.69
C ARG A 97 -11.58 -1.89 -11.47
N GLY A 98 -12.64 -1.81 -10.69
CA GLY A 98 -13.63 -2.87 -10.47
C GLY A 98 -13.23 -3.96 -9.46
N GLY A 99 -11.97 -4.02 -9.01
CA GLY A 99 -11.52 -5.08 -8.09
C GLY A 99 -12.17 -4.98 -6.71
N SER A 100 -12.23 -3.80 -6.10
CA SER A 100 -12.90 -3.60 -4.80
C SER A 100 -14.41 -3.77 -4.89
N LEU A 101 -15.03 -3.42 -6.02
CA LEU A 101 -16.44 -3.71 -6.29
C LEU A 101 -16.69 -5.22 -6.30
N SER A 102 -15.85 -5.99 -7.04
CA SER A 102 -15.98 -7.44 -7.11
C SER A 102 -15.84 -8.10 -5.74
N MET A 103 -14.88 -7.64 -4.93
CA MET A 103 -14.74 -8.16 -3.57
C MET A 103 -15.92 -7.78 -2.67
N ALA A 104 -16.37 -6.54 -2.73
CA ALA A 104 -17.45 -6.06 -1.87
C ALA A 104 -18.82 -6.63 -2.28
N ASP A 105 -19.10 -6.77 -3.58
CA ASP A 105 -20.42 -7.12 -4.08
C ASP A 105 -20.58 -8.62 -4.35
N ASP A 106 -19.55 -9.29 -4.90
CA ASP A 106 -19.64 -10.66 -5.38
C ASP A 106 -19.11 -11.70 -4.38
N LEU A 107 -18.22 -11.34 -3.44
CA LEU A 107 -17.67 -12.27 -2.43
C LEU A 107 -18.64 -12.40 -1.24
N LEU A 108 -19.06 -13.61 -0.93
CA LEU A 108 -20.05 -13.91 0.10
C LEU A 108 -19.47 -14.80 1.20
N GLU A 109 -20.13 -14.83 2.36
CA GLU A 109 -19.83 -15.80 3.41
C GLU A 109 -20.00 -17.23 2.87
N GLY A 110 -19.01 -18.07 3.16
CA GLY A 110 -18.93 -19.44 2.67
C GLY A 110 -18.09 -19.63 1.42
N ASP A 111 -17.82 -18.58 0.67
CA ASP A 111 -17.00 -18.63 -0.53
C ASP A 111 -15.52 -18.90 -0.20
N LEU A 112 -14.80 -19.43 -1.19
CA LEU A 112 -13.35 -19.61 -1.14
C LEU A 112 -12.67 -18.47 -1.89
N LEU A 113 -11.74 -17.79 -1.22
CA LEU A 113 -10.89 -16.75 -1.77
C LEU A 113 -9.48 -17.31 -2.00
N GLU A 114 -8.99 -17.20 -3.23
CA GLU A 114 -7.62 -17.57 -3.58
C GLU A 114 -6.65 -16.47 -3.12
N VAL A 115 -5.75 -16.81 -2.18
CA VAL A 115 -4.67 -15.96 -1.71
C VAL A 115 -3.37 -16.43 -2.34
N LEU A 116 -2.77 -15.54 -3.14
CA LEU A 116 -1.58 -15.84 -3.94
C LEU A 116 -0.28 -15.60 -3.18
N GLN A 117 -0.26 -14.59 -2.31
CA GLN A 117 0.94 -14.17 -1.60
C GLN A 117 0.57 -13.40 -0.33
N CYS A 118 1.44 -13.49 0.69
CA CYS A 118 1.47 -12.61 1.84
C CYS A 118 2.85 -11.94 1.91
N SER A 119 2.89 -10.62 1.96
CA SER A 119 4.13 -9.84 1.97
C SER A 119 4.01 -8.65 2.94
N ASN A 120 5.15 -8.12 3.39
CA ASN A 120 5.18 -6.92 4.22
C ASN A 120 6.24 -5.95 3.70
N LEU A 121 5.79 -4.74 3.34
CA LEU A 121 6.62 -3.62 2.91
C LEU A 121 6.42 -2.39 3.82
N PHE A 122 5.60 -2.55 4.86
CA PHE A 122 5.24 -1.52 5.83
C PHE A 122 5.41 -2.08 7.25
N GLU A 123 6.57 -2.72 7.48
CA GLU A 123 6.83 -3.46 8.71
C GLU A 123 6.98 -2.53 9.91
N LEU A 124 6.33 -2.90 11.03
CA LEU A 124 6.44 -2.19 12.29
C LEU A 124 7.85 -2.35 12.89
N HIS A 125 8.51 -1.24 13.19
CA HIS A 125 9.76 -1.24 13.94
C HIS A 125 9.47 -1.44 15.44
N ASP A 126 9.32 -2.69 15.85
CA ASP A 126 8.83 -3.09 17.16
C ASP A 126 9.72 -2.68 18.35
N ALA A 127 11.00 -2.38 18.08
CA ALA A 127 11.97 -1.87 19.05
C ALA A 127 11.92 -0.35 19.24
N ALA A 128 11.12 0.38 18.47
CA ALA A 128 10.98 1.82 18.62
C ALA A 128 10.44 2.20 20.00
N PRO A 129 10.92 3.30 20.61
CA PRO A 129 10.47 3.71 21.95
C PRO A 129 9.01 4.15 21.96
N SER A 130 8.49 4.64 20.85
CA SER A 130 7.09 5.02 20.67
C SER A 130 6.71 5.08 19.20
N HIS A 131 5.41 5.11 18.92
CA HIS A 131 4.88 5.14 17.56
C HIS A 131 3.84 6.25 17.42
N VAL A 132 3.89 6.99 16.31
CA VAL A 132 2.85 7.91 15.88
C VAL A 132 2.22 7.34 14.62
N PHE A 133 0.95 7.01 14.70
CA PHE A 133 0.18 6.49 13.59
C PHE A 133 -0.71 7.58 13.00
N VAL A 134 -0.70 7.72 11.67
CA VAL A 134 -1.61 8.60 10.93
C VAL A 134 -2.35 7.77 9.91
N ALA A 135 -3.66 7.66 10.06
CA ALA A 135 -4.53 6.92 9.17
C ALA A 135 -5.50 7.84 8.44
N GLY A 136 -5.73 7.60 7.14
CA GLY A 136 -6.77 8.26 6.37
C GLY A 136 -7.74 7.24 5.76
N GLY A 137 -9.03 7.27 6.15
CA GLY A 137 -10.04 6.36 5.63
C GLY A 137 -9.63 4.90 5.76
N ILE A 138 -9.58 4.16 4.62
CA ILE A 138 -9.22 2.72 4.63
C ILE A 138 -7.75 2.45 4.96
N GLY A 139 -6.88 3.47 4.98
CA GLY A 139 -5.50 3.37 5.44
C GLY A 139 -5.34 2.99 6.91
N ILE A 140 -6.44 2.91 7.66
CA ILE A 140 -6.46 2.37 9.02
C ILE A 140 -6.08 0.88 9.07
N THR A 141 -6.26 0.11 8.00
CA THR A 141 -6.12 -1.36 8.03
C THR A 141 -4.73 -1.85 8.44
N PRO A 142 -3.61 -1.44 7.84
CA PRO A 142 -2.29 -1.89 8.29
C PRO A 142 -1.94 -1.34 9.68
N ILE A 143 -2.37 -0.12 9.96
CA ILE A 143 -2.14 0.56 11.25
C ILE A 143 -2.87 -0.17 12.38
N LEU A 144 -4.10 -0.63 12.14
CA LEU A 144 -4.85 -1.39 13.13
C LEU A 144 -4.17 -2.72 13.48
N SER A 145 -3.59 -3.41 12.49
CA SER A 145 -2.77 -4.61 12.74
C SER A 145 -1.56 -4.30 13.63
N MET A 146 -0.89 -3.16 13.39
CA MET A 146 0.23 -2.71 14.24
C MET A 146 -0.23 -2.41 15.66
N ILE A 147 -1.32 -1.68 15.82
CA ILE A 147 -1.89 -1.34 17.13
C ILE A 147 -2.29 -2.61 17.90
N ARG A 148 -3.01 -3.54 17.25
CA ARG A 148 -3.41 -4.82 17.84
C ARG A 148 -2.21 -5.67 18.25
N HIS A 149 -1.13 -5.63 17.48
CA HIS A 149 0.13 -6.28 17.82
C HIS A 149 0.77 -5.66 19.06
N LEU A 150 0.92 -4.33 19.10
CA LEU A 150 1.47 -3.64 20.28
C LEU A 150 0.67 -3.93 21.53
N LEU A 151 -0.64 -3.84 21.46
CA LEU A 151 -1.53 -4.17 22.61
C LEU A 151 -1.38 -5.63 23.06
N SER A 152 -1.24 -6.57 22.14
CA SER A 152 -1.03 -7.99 22.47
C SER A 152 0.28 -8.24 23.22
N GLN A 153 1.26 -7.36 23.04
CA GLN A 153 2.53 -7.36 23.76
C GLN A 153 2.53 -6.52 25.04
N GLY A 154 1.38 -5.93 25.42
CA GLY A 154 1.27 -5.01 26.55
C GLY A 154 1.93 -3.64 26.31
N LYS A 155 2.29 -3.32 25.08
CA LYS A 155 2.87 -2.01 24.71
C LYS A 155 1.75 -1.02 24.45
N SER A 156 1.87 0.16 25.05
CA SER A 156 0.84 1.22 24.94
C SER A 156 1.44 2.58 24.57
N ASN A 157 2.73 2.64 24.24
CA ASN A 157 3.40 3.89 23.89
C ASN A 157 3.22 4.23 22.41
N PHE A 158 1.98 4.54 22.05
CA PHE A 158 1.62 5.00 20.71
C PHE A 158 0.47 6.01 20.75
N GLN A 159 0.35 6.79 19.69
CA GLN A 159 -0.76 7.69 19.42
C GLN A 159 -1.27 7.47 18.01
N LEU A 160 -2.58 7.37 17.82
CA LEU A 160 -3.25 7.31 16.51
C LEU A 160 -3.99 8.61 16.23
N TYR A 161 -3.72 9.20 15.07
CA TYR A 161 -4.50 10.26 14.44
C TYR A 161 -5.26 9.66 13.27
N TYR A 162 -6.58 9.58 13.37
CA TYR A 162 -7.39 8.96 12.33
C TYR A 162 -8.31 9.98 11.68
N CYS A 163 -8.02 10.28 10.42
CA CYS A 163 -8.72 11.28 9.62
C CYS A 163 -9.75 10.61 8.71
N THR A 164 -11.00 11.05 8.81
CA THR A 164 -12.13 10.58 7.99
C THR A 164 -13.06 11.75 7.70
N ARG A 165 -14.01 11.57 6.77
CA ARG A 165 -14.97 12.64 6.47
C ARG A 165 -15.94 12.91 7.61
N ASP A 166 -16.43 11.86 8.24
CA ASP A 166 -17.42 11.92 9.32
C ASP A 166 -17.45 10.58 10.09
N ALA A 167 -18.27 10.50 11.12
CA ALA A 167 -18.42 9.29 11.92
C ALA A 167 -18.99 8.10 11.13
N LEU A 168 -19.84 8.34 10.11
CA LEU A 168 -20.45 7.29 9.31
C LEU A 168 -19.43 6.64 8.35
N SER A 169 -18.38 7.37 7.98
CA SER A 169 -17.28 6.92 7.14
C SER A 169 -16.07 6.42 7.96
N THR A 170 -16.18 6.38 9.31
CA THR A 170 -15.12 5.94 10.22
C THR A 170 -15.21 4.44 10.47
N ALA A 171 -14.41 3.66 9.77
CA ALA A 171 -14.34 2.21 10.01
C ALA A 171 -13.72 1.91 11.39
N PHE A 172 -14.13 0.79 12.01
CA PHE A 172 -13.67 0.32 13.32
C PHE A 172 -13.97 1.29 14.49
N LEU A 173 -14.95 2.18 14.34
CA LEU A 173 -15.25 3.23 15.32
C LEU A 173 -15.52 2.68 16.73
N GLU A 174 -16.24 1.56 16.83
CA GLU A 174 -16.54 0.93 18.13
C GLU A 174 -15.26 0.46 18.83
N GLU A 175 -14.37 -0.21 18.11
CA GLU A 175 -13.08 -0.68 18.65
C GLU A 175 -12.19 0.50 19.07
N LEU A 176 -12.12 1.56 18.25
CA LEU A 176 -11.32 2.74 18.53
C LEU A 176 -11.81 3.52 19.75
N ASN A 177 -13.09 3.46 20.07
CA ASN A 177 -13.68 4.04 21.29
C ASN A 177 -13.62 3.12 22.51
N SER A 178 -12.98 1.95 22.39
CA SER A 178 -12.84 1.03 23.53
C SER A 178 -11.97 1.64 24.65
N PRO A 179 -12.13 1.20 25.92
CA PRO A 179 -11.30 1.67 27.03
C PRO A 179 -9.79 1.48 26.83
N ALA A 180 -9.41 0.52 25.99
CA ALA A 180 -8.00 0.23 25.68
C ALA A 180 -7.39 1.28 24.73
N LEU A 181 -8.20 1.98 23.93
CA LEU A 181 -7.74 2.83 22.85
C LEU A 181 -8.18 4.30 22.98
N VAL A 182 -9.27 4.61 23.65
CA VAL A 182 -9.89 5.95 23.68
C VAL A 182 -8.91 7.08 24.02
N ASP A 183 -7.97 6.85 24.93
CA ASP A 183 -6.97 7.85 25.33
C ASP A 183 -5.78 7.96 24.37
N ARG A 184 -5.70 7.05 23.36
CA ARG A 184 -4.62 6.95 22.39
C ARG A 184 -5.06 7.20 20.95
N VAL A 185 -6.33 7.55 20.78
CA VAL A 185 -6.91 7.76 19.45
C VAL A 185 -7.51 9.17 19.40
N GLN A 186 -7.03 9.95 18.46
CA GLN A 186 -7.65 11.21 18.07
C GLN A 186 -8.34 11.02 16.73
N LEU A 187 -9.69 11.03 16.76
CA LEU A 187 -10.49 11.06 15.54
C LEU A 187 -10.58 12.50 15.04
N HIS A 188 -10.41 12.69 13.74
CA HIS A 188 -10.57 13.98 13.08
C HIS A 188 -11.51 13.85 11.89
N HIS A 189 -12.53 14.70 11.82
CA HIS A 189 -13.49 14.73 10.71
C HIS A 189 -13.34 16.03 9.94
N ASP A 190 -12.95 15.93 8.65
CA ASP A 190 -12.76 17.08 7.75
C ASP A 190 -14.01 17.43 6.93
N HIS A 191 -15.07 16.62 7.04
CA HIS A 191 -16.34 16.77 6.29
C HIS A 191 -16.16 16.86 4.76
N GLY A 192 -15.01 16.42 4.23
CA GLY A 192 -14.64 16.54 2.83
C GLY A 192 -14.14 17.93 2.43
N ASP A 193 -13.89 18.81 3.40
CA ASP A 193 -13.36 20.14 3.20
C ASP A 193 -11.87 20.18 3.56
N LEU A 194 -11.00 20.40 2.56
CA LEU A 194 -9.56 20.48 2.77
C LEU A 194 -9.12 21.59 3.72
N GLN A 195 -9.95 22.64 3.90
CA GLN A 195 -9.66 23.71 4.85
C GLN A 195 -9.87 23.27 6.31
N GLN A 196 -10.57 22.15 6.51
CA GLN A 196 -10.77 21.52 7.81
C GLN A 196 -9.84 20.32 8.02
N ALA A 197 -8.84 20.12 7.16
CA ALA A 197 -7.84 19.07 7.33
C ALA A 197 -7.08 19.26 8.66
N LEU A 198 -6.67 18.13 9.27
CA LEU A 198 -5.89 18.17 10.50
C LEU A 198 -4.54 18.86 10.24
N ASP A 199 -4.24 19.86 11.07
CA ASP A 199 -2.90 20.45 11.09
C ASP A 199 -1.93 19.53 11.84
N PHE A 200 -0.97 18.98 11.11
CA PHE A 200 0.04 18.08 11.67
C PHE A 200 1.27 18.81 12.22
N TRP A 201 1.42 20.12 11.99
CA TRP A 201 2.59 20.85 12.46
C TRP A 201 2.79 20.75 13.98
N PRO A 202 1.76 20.95 14.85
CA PRO A 202 1.95 20.83 16.29
C PRO A 202 2.35 19.44 16.76
N ILE A 203 2.09 18.40 15.93
CA ILE A 203 2.43 17.00 16.25
C ILE A 203 3.89 16.70 15.87
N PHE A 204 4.37 17.29 14.78
CA PHE A 204 5.67 16.97 14.18
C PHE A 204 6.70 18.09 14.30
N GLU A 205 6.38 19.27 14.87
CA GLU A 205 7.31 20.38 15.02
C GLU A 205 8.63 19.99 15.69
N GLN A 206 8.57 19.10 16.68
CA GLN A 206 9.73 18.64 17.43
C GLN A 206 10.04 17.18 17.08
N PRO A 207 11.17 16.92 16.38
CA PRO A 207 11.61 15.55 16.11
C PRO A 207 11.82 14.76 17.40
N SER A 208 11.48 13.49 17.37
CA SER A 208 11.66 12.57 18.48
C SER A 208 12.22 11.22 18.00
N ALA A 209 12.46 10.30 18.92
CA ALA A 209 12.82 8.92 18.59
C ALA A 209 11.61 8.04 18.23
N SER A 210 10.41 8.63 18.08
CA SER A 210 9.22 7.92 17.64
C SER A 210 9.33 7.53 16.16
N HIS A 211 8.78 6.37 15.79
CA HIS A 211 8.54 6.04 14.41
C HIS A 211 7.14 6.49 13.99
N VAL A 212 7.06 7.17 12.86
CA VAL A 212 5.81 7.68 12.26
C VAL A 212 5.39 6.75 11.14
N TYR A 213 4.15 6.26 11.18
CA TYR A 213 3.55 5.42 10.15
C TYR A 213 2.33 6.13 9.58
N CYS A 214 2.34 6.39 8.29
CA CYS A 214 1.24 7.08 7.62
C CYS A 214 0.70 6.23 6.47
N CYS A 215 -0.63 6.01 6.48
CA CYS A 215 -1.35 5.37 5.38
C CYS A 215 -2.69 6.05 5.15
N GLY A 216 -2.95 6.46 3.91
CA GLY A 216 -4.18 7.17 3.58
C GLY A 216 -4.17 7.82 2.19
N PRO A 217 -5.12 8.73 1.93
CA PRO A 217 -5.16 9.49 0.68
C PRO A 217 -3.88 10.31 0.45
N GLN A 218 -3.58 10.57 -0.81
CA GLN A 218 -2.40 11.28 -1.27
C GLN A 218 -2.16 12.60 -0.49
N GLY A 219 -3.17 13.47 -0.43
CA GLY A 219 -3.04 14.77 0.26
C GLY A 219 -2.71 14.67 1.75
N LEU A 220 -3.20 13.63 2.45
CA LEU A 220 -2.84 13.36 3.83
C LEU A 220 -1.36 12.95 3.92
N MET A 221 -0.92 12.05 3.06
CA MET A 221 0.48 11.60 3.05
C MET A 221 1.45 12.71 2.67
N ASP A 222 1.07 13.59 1.74
CA ASP A 222 1.85 14.78 1.38
C ASP A 222 1.99 15.72 2.58
N SER A 223 0.88 16.02 3.26
CA SER A 223 0.90 16.87 4.44
C SER A 223 1.81 16.31 5.53
N VAL A 224 1.72 15.01 5.86
CA VAL A 224 2.61 14.38 6.84
C VAL A 224 4.07 14.42 6.40
N ARG A 225 4.35 14.18 5.11
CA ARG A 225 5.71 14.23 4.57
C ARG A 225 6.31 15.62 4.70
N ASP A 226 5.57 16.65 4.31
CA ASP A 226 6.01 18.05 4.39
C ASP A 226 6.32 18.43 5.85
N MET A 227 5.47 18.00 6.79
CA MET A 227 5.65 18.29 8.22
C MET A 227 6.75 17.47 8.89
N THR A 228 7.14 16.32 8.31
CA THR A 228 8.21 15.45 8.86
C THR A 228 9.54 15.56 8.10
N GLY A 229 9.69 16.47 7.13
CA GLY A 229 10.89 16.60 6.32
C GLY A 229 12.19 16.89 7.09
N HIS A 230 12.09 17.32 8.33
CA HIS A 230 13.21 17.57 9.24
C HIS A 230 13.45 16.44 10.26
N TRP A 231 12.68 15.34 10.18
CA TRP A 231 12.85 14.14 10.99
C TRP A 231 13.87 13.19 10.36
N PRO A 232 14.49 12.26 11.14
CA PRO A 232 15.29 11.18 10.58
C PRO A 232 14.44 10.33 9.62
N SER A 233 14.91 10.16 8.38
CA SER A 233 14.15 9.48 7.33
C SER A 233 13.84 8.02 7.65
N GLU A 234 14.70 7.34 8.40
CA GLU A 234 14.53 5.98 8.89
C GLU A 234 13.37 5.82 9.88
N ASN A 235 12.89 6.92 10.45
CA ASN A 235 11.75 6.92 11.38
C ASN A 235 10.41 7.18 10.68
N ILE A 236 10.41 7.50 9.38
CA ILE A 236 9.19 7.91 8.66
C ILE A 236 8.81 6.86 7.64
N HIS A 237 7.62 6.29 7.80
CA HIS A 237 7.14 5.17 7.01
C HIS A 237 5.79 5.51 6.35
N PHE A 238 5.70 5.25 5.05
CA PHE A 238 4.47 5.47 4.27
C PHE A 238 4.03 4.19 3.56
N GLU A 239 2.73 3.95 3.54
CA GLU A 239 2.10 2.96 2.65
C GLU A 239 0.98 3.61 1.84
N SER A 240 0.97 3.38 0.53
CA SER A 240 -0.08 3.87 -0.39
C SER A 240 -0.79 2.71 -1.06
N PHE A 241 -2.13 2.75 -1.11
CA PHE A 241 -2.97 1.74 -1.76
C PHE A 241 -3.30 2.05 -3.23
N GLY A 242 -2.88 3.18 -3.73
CA GLY A 242 -3.17 3.61 -5.10
C GLY A 242 -1.94 4.20 -5.78
N ALA A 243 -1.93 4.12 -7.11
CA ALA A 243 -1.04 4.98 -7.85
C ALA A 243 -1.36 6.45 -7.49
N PRO A 244 -0.36 7.30 -7.30
CA PRO A 244 -0.58 8.72 -7.07
C PRO A 244 -1.54 9.25 -8.15
N GLN A 245 -2.65 9.85 -7.73
CA GLN A 245 -3.51 10.60 -8.66
C GLN A 245 -2.83 11.97 -8.95
N THR A 246 -1.58 11.92 -9.40
CA THR A 246 -0.89 13.11 -9.88
C THR A 246 -1.31 13.33 -11.31
N SER A 247 -2.20 14.16 -11.45
CA SER A 247 -2.65 14.98 -12.56
C SER A 247 -4.11 14.77 -12.95
N LEU A 248 -4.83 15.85 -12.95
CA LEU A 248 -6.05 16.09 -13.73
C LEU A 248 -5.78 15.99 -15.26
N ALA A 249 -4.54 15.75 -15.69
CA ALA A 249 -4.19 15.48 -17.06
C ALA A 249 -4.66 14.06 -17.43
N GLN A 250 -5.48 13.96 -18.46
CA GLN A 250 -5.87 12.67 -19.04
C GLN A 250 -4.60 11.92 -19.45
N ASN A 251 -4.44 10.70 -18.96
CA ASN A 251 -3.36 9.84 -19.39
C ASN A 251 -3.41 9.69 -20.90
N THR A 252 -2.28 9.93 -21.56
CA THR A 252 -2.13 9.69 -22.99
C THR A 252 -1.47 8.34 -23.24
N PRO A 253 -1.87 7.58 -24.25
CA PRO A 253 -1.15 6.38 -24.65
C PRO A 253 0.23 6.74 -25.22
N PHE A 254 1.19 5.83 -25.07
CA PHE A 254 2.55 5.99 -25.59
C PHE A 254 3.15 4.61 -25.88
N ASP A 255 4.29 4.56 -26.55
CA ASP A 255 4.99 3.33 -26.81
C ASP A 255 6.26 3.20 -25.95
N ILE A 256 6.58 1.99 -25.52
CA ILE A 256 7.87 1.66 -24.93
C ILE A 256 8.67 0.79 -25.89
N VAL A 257 9.99 0.97 -25.89
CA VAL A 257 10.93 0.15 -26.64
C VAL A 257 11.90 -0.48 -25.66
N LEU A 258 12.03 -1.81 -25.71
CA LEU A 258 13.02 -2.56 -24.94
C LEU A 258 14.36 -2.48 -25.63
N GLN A 259 15.37 -1.89 -24.99
CA GLN A 259 16.69 -1.69 -25.60
C GLN A 259 17.35 -2.99 -26.06
N SER A 260 17.24 -4.04 -25.26
CA SER A 260 17.90 -5.33 -25.49
C SER A 260 17.39 -6.06 -26.73
N THR A 261 16.11 -5.89 -27.07
CA THR A 261 15.44 -6.65 -28.15
C THR A 261 14.94 -5.75 -29.28
N GLY A 262 14.88 -4.44 -29.07
CA GLY A 262 14.23 -3.50 -29.99
C GLY A 262 12.71 -3.67 -30.05
N ARG A 263 12.12 -4.49 -29.19
CA ARG A 263 10.67 -4.76 -29.18
C ARG A 263 9.90 -3.53 -28.73
N ARG A 264 8.92 -3.14 -29.55
CA ARG A 264 7.98 -2.05 -29.25
C ARG A 264 6.71 -2.61 -28.61
N ILE A 265 6.26 -1.99 -27.53
CA ILE A 265 5.05 -2.36 -26.81
C ILE A 265 4.21 -1.10 -26.59
N HIS A 266 2.94 -1.16 -26.97
CA HIS A 266 1.99 -0.07 -26.76
C HIS A 266 1.45 -0.05 -25.33
N VAL A 267 1.48 1.11 -24.68
CA VAL A 267 0.95 1.33 -23.33
C VAL A 267 -0.28 2.21 -23.43
N GLY A 268 -1.45 1.61 -23.24
CA GLY A 268 -2.73 2.33 -23.27
C GLY A 268 -2.85 3.36 -22.14
N ALA A 269 -3.84 4.26 -22.24
CA ALA A 269 -4.08 5.30 -21.24
C ALA A 269 -4.36 4.73 -19.83
N ASP A 270 -5.08 3.61 -19.76
CA ASP A 270 -5.54 2.98 -18.51
C ASP A 270 -4.66 1.83 -18.04
N VAL A 271 -3.51 1.60 -18.68
CA VAL A 271 -2.60 0.48 -18.41
C VAL A 271 -1.26 1.03 -17.95
N SER A 272 -0.68 0.47 -16.89
CA SER A 272 0.68 0.79 -16.46
C SER A 272 1.73 0.16 -17.40
N ILE A 273 2.95 0.69 -17.42
CA ILE A 273 4.08 0.04 -18.13
C ILE A 273 4.29 -1.37 -17.62
N LEU A 274 4.18 -1.59 -16.32
CA LEU A 274 4.30 -2.91 -15.68
C LEU A 274 3.27 -3.92 -16.25
N GLU A 275 1.99 -3.53 -16.32
CA GLU A 275 0.93 -4.38 -16.87
C GLU A 275 1.13 -4.64 -18.36
N ALA A 276 1.53 -3.62 -19.13
CA ALA A 276 1.83 -3.75 -20.55
C ALA A 276 2.98 -4.74 -20.79
N LEU A 277 4.07 -4.67 -20.02
CA LEU A 277 5.19 -5.60 -20.11
C LEU A 277 4.74 -7.04 -19.82
N ARG A 278 4.01 -7.25 -18.73
CA ARG A 278 3.49 -8.57 -18.34
C ARG A 278 2.55 -9.17 -19.38
N SER A 279 1.65 -8.39 -19.95
CA SER A 279 0.74 -8.86 -20.99
C SER A 279 1.45 -9.29 -22.27
N HIS A 280 2.68 -8.81 -22.48
CA HIS A 280 3.55 -9.19 -23.57
C HIS A 280 4.58 -10.27 -23.20
N GLY A 281 4.45 -10.91 -22.03
CA GLY A 281 5.29 -12.02 -21.59
C GLY A 281 6.62 -11.62 -20.97
N GLU A 282 6.84 -10.32 -20.69
CA GLU A 282 8.05 -9.87 -20.02
C GLU A 282 7.97 -10.14 -18.52
N SER A 283 9.01 -10.77 -17.97
CA SER A 283 9.13 -11.00 -16.52
C SER A 283 9.60 -9.74 -15.85
N VAL A 284 8.78 -9.16 -14.98
CA VAL A 284 9.08 -7.92 -14.26
C VAL A 284 8.80 -8.09 -12.79
N SER A 285 9.82 -7.80 -11.98
CA SER A 285 9.65 -7.75 -10.52
C SER A 285 8.76 -6.59 -10.13
N SER A 286 7.79 -6.84 -9.26
CA SER A 286 7.01 -5.80 -8.60
C SER A 286 6.51 -6.33 -7.27
N SER A 287 6.10 -5.43 -6.38
CA SER A 287 5.49 -5.78 -5.11
C SER A 287 4.30 -4.87 -4.82
N CYS A 288 4.48 -3.62 -4.37
CA CYS A 288 3.38 -2.75 -3.97
C CYS A 288 2.50 -2.27 -5.13
N GLU A 289 3.02 -2.17 -6.33
CA GLU A 289 2.37 -1.63 -7.55
C GLU A 289 1.74 -0.24 -7.37
N SER A 290 2.18 0.48 -6.33
CA SER A 290 1.71 1.82 -5.94
C SER A 290 2.83 2.86 -5.88
N GLY A 291 4.05 2.52 -6.35
CA GLY A 291 5.17 3.46 -6.42
C GLY A 291 5.90 3.71 -5.10
N THR A 292 5.71 2.87 -4.07
CA THR A 292 6.23 3.10 -2.72
C THR A 292 7.36 2.17 -2.29
N CYS A 293 7.60 1.04 -2.99
CA CYS A 293 8.54 0.01 -2.52
C CYS A 293 9.84 -0.10 -3.33
N GLY A 294 9.91 0.49 -4.51
CA GLY A 294 11.11 0.43 -5.36
C GLY A 294 11.30 -0.87 -6.15
N SER A 295 10.50 -1.92 -5.94
CA SER A 295 10.73 -3.25 -6.54
C SER A 295 10.55 -3.28 -8.07
N CYS A 296 9.79 -2.37 -8.64
CA CYS A 296 9.59 -2.24 -10.09
C CYS A 296 10.51 -1.18 -10.73
N ARG A 297 11.56 -0.76 -10.03
CA ARG A 297 12.53 0.21 -10.56
C ARG A 297 13.14 -0.30 -11.87
N THR A 298 13.09 0.54 -12.89
CA THR A 298 13.59 0.23 -14.23
C THR A 298 14.34 1.44 -14.77
N GLY A 299 15.51 1.21 -15.34
CA GLY A 299 16.28 2.23 -16.06
C GLY A 299 15.59 2.62 -17.36
N PHE A 300 15.81 3.83 -17.81
CA PHE A 300 15.43 4.27 -19.17
C PHE A 300 16.58 5.01 -19.85
N ILE A 301 16.61 4.93 -21.16
CA ILE A 301 17.71 5.44 -22.00
C ILE A 301 17.33 6.78 -22.63
N SER A 302 16.07 6.89 -23.06
CA SER A 302 15.56 8.10 -23.72
C SER A 302 14.04 8.22 -23.54
N GLY A 303 13.57 9.45 -23.69
CA GLY A 303 12.19 9.85 -23.47
C GLY A 303 12.07 10.72 -22.22
N GLU A 304 10.92 11.35 -22.06
CA GLU A 304 10.59 12.16 -20.89
C GLU A 304 9.64 11.39 -19.99
N VAL A 305 9.92 11.34 -18.68
CA VAL A 305 9.17 10.58 -17.69
C VAL A 305 8.40 11.51 -16.76
N GLU A 306 7.11 11.25 -16.60
CA GLU A 306 6.30 11.76 -15.49
C GLU A 306 6.46 10.81 -14.30
N HIS A 307 7.27 11.21 -13.34
CA HIS A 307 7.48 10.45 -12.12
C HIS A 307 6.27 10.57 -11.20
N ARG A 308 5.68 9.42 -10.84
CA ARG A 308 4.51 9.32 -9.97
C ARG A 308 4.79 8.44 -8.75
N ASP A 309 6.06 8.23 -8.46
CA ASP A 309 6.51 7.43 -7.34
C ASP A 309 6.96 8.28 -6.15
N TRP A 310 7.14 7.59 -5.01
CA TRP A 310 7.56 8.15 -3.74
C TRP A 310 8.96 7.72 -3.31
N VAL A 311 9.64 6.95 -4.15
CA VAL A 311 10.85 6.20 -3.78
C VAL A 311 12.11 6.82 -4.35
N LEU A 312 12.02 7.33 -5.58
CA LEU A 312 13.20 7.85 -6.26
C LEU A 312 13.60 9.23 -5.74
N LEU A 313 14.86 9.34 -5.42
CA LEU A 313 15.49 10.63 -5.13
C LEU A 313 15.61 11.44 -6.43
N GLU A 314 15.78 12.76 -6.32
CA GLU A 314 15.81 13.68 -7.47
C GLU A 314 16.92 13.35 -8.47
N ASP A 315 18.08 12.95 -7.98
CA ASP A 315 19.23 12.54 -8.80
C ASP A 315 19.02 11.21 -9.53
N GLU A 316 18.18 10.33 -8.98
CA GLU A 316 17.83 9.03 -9.58
C GLU A 316 16.79 9.15 -10.70
N ARG A 317 15.93 10.16 -10.65
CA ARG A 317 14.84 10.40 -11.60
C ARG A 317 15.30 10.64 -13.04
N SER A 318 16.55 11.06 -13.20
CA SER A 318 17.15 11.24 -14.53
C SER A 318 17.51 9.93 -15.25
N GLN A 319 17.53 8.80 -14.53
CA GLN A 319 18.02 7.52 -15.05
C GLN A 319 17.04 6.35 -14.83
N CYS A 320 16.17 6.45 -13.83
CA CYS A 320 15.28 5.37 -13.42
C CYS A 320 13.86 5.85 -13.22
N MET A 321 12.90 4.94 -13.36
CA MET A 321 11.49 5.18 -13.10
C MET A 321 10.84 3.98 -12.40
N MET A 322 9.71 4.20 -11.73
CA MET A 322 8.85 3.15 -11.20
C MET A 322 7.76 2.81 -12.21
N ILE A 323 7.94 1.73 -12.96
CA ILE A 323 7.08 1.37 -14.11
C ILE A 323 5.65 0.95 -13.71
N CYS A 324 5.37 0.75 -12.43
CA CYS A 324 4.01 0.46 -11.96
C CYS A 324 3.10 1.70 -11.90
N VAL A 325 3.68 2.91 -11.80
CA VAL A 325 2.92 4.17 -11.64
C VAL A 325 3.34 5.28 -12.58
N SER A 326 4.64 5.42 -12.88
CA SER A 326 5.18 6.48 -13.73
C SER A 326 4.80 6.28 -15.20
N ARG A 327 4.72 7.36 -15.96
CA ARG A 327 4.32 7.35 -17.38
C ARG A 327 5.31 8.12 -18.23
N ALA A 328 5.22 7.98 -19.55
CA ALA A 328 5.96 8.85 -20.47
C ALA A 328 5.17 10.15 -20.72
N LEU A 329 5.88 11.27 -20.73
CA LEU A 329 5.42 12.54 -21.28
C LEU A 329 5.67 12.61 -22.79
N SER A 330 6.69 11.88 -23.28
CA SER A 330 6.99 11.70 -24.70
C SER A 330 6.12 10.60 -25.32
N GLN A 331 6.01 10.60 -26.67
CA GLN A 331 5.28 9.55 -27.40
C GLN A 331 5.96 8.18 -27.32
N GLU A 332 7.27 8.17 -27.04
CA GLU A 332 8.09 6.96 -26.93
C GLU A 332 9.03 7.06 -25.74
N LEU A 333 9.25 5.94 -25.07
CA LEU A 333 10.20 5.77 -23.98
C LEU A 333 11.05 4.52 -24.24
N VAL A 334 12.37 4.64 -24.20
CA VAL A 334 13.28 3.49 -24.33
C VAL A 334 13.70 3.02 -22.96
N LEU A 335 13.32 1.80 -22.60
CA LEU A 335 13.68 1.17 -21.33
C LEU A 335 15.00 0.42 -21.44
N ASP A 336 15.84 0.51 -20.44
CA ASP A 336 17.08 -0.29 -20.27
C ASP A 336 16.72 -1.72 -19.84
N ARG A 337 16.16 -2.47 -20.82
CA ARG A 337 15.71 -3.86 -20.63
C ARG A 337 15.89 -4.67 -21.92
#